data_d2a2f8f72ef9a14b3512c801abc6d4e1
#
_entry.id   d2a2f8f72ef9a14b3512c801abc6d4e1
#
_cell.length_a   1.000
_cell.length_b   1.000
_cell.length_c   1.000
_cell.angle_alpha   90.00
_cell.angle_beta   90.00
_cell.angle_gamma   90.00
#
_symmetry.space_group_name_H-M   'P 1'
#
loop_
_entity.id
_entity.type
_entity.pdbx_description
1 polymer ?
#
loop_
_entity_poly.entity_id
_entity_poly.type
_entity_poly.pdbx_seq_one_letter_code
_entity_poly.pdbx_strand_id
1 'polypeptide(L)'
;MNLYEKMKSGVYVIAEMSANHAGKIENAFKIIEEAAKASADCVKIQTYTADTLTIDCDDEPYRIKGGLWDGYNYYQLYQEAYTPWEWQQQLKDKCEEVGVDFLSTPFDRTAVDFLEGIGIEFYKIASFELVDIPLIEYTAGKGKPMIMSCGMASEEEIAEALAACRRQGNEQVVLLKCCSQYPAQYEDMNVSVIPDMKERFGVPVGLSDHSMGSLADVVAVSLGAQVIEKHVCLSHEIENPDAAFSMEMKDFAQMVQDVRNACLIKGRPTYELTEHEKDSLKYRRSLVAVKPIAEGELFTCLLYTS
;
A
#
# COMPACT_ATOMS: atom_id res chain seq x y z
N MET A 1 -14.53 12.38 -0.10
CA MET A 1 -13.94 12.22 1.27
C MET A 1 -12.44 12.24 1.07
N ASN A 2 -11.68 13.06 1.79
CA ASN A 2 -10.25 13.15 1.53
C ASN A 2 -9.51 11.87 2.01
N LEU A 3 -8.28 11.65 1.52
CA LEU A 3 -7.44 10.50 1.84
C LEU A 3 -7.35 10.22 3.35
N TYR A 4 -7.15 11.25 4.18
CA TYR A 4 -7.00 11.11 5.63
C TYR A 4 -8.28 10.65 6.34
N GLU A 5 -9.45 11.07 5.84
CA GLU A 5 -10.73 10.59 6.40
C GLU A 5 -10.95 9.11 6.06
N LYS A 6 -10.57 8.70 4.86
CA LYS A 6 -10.65 7.27 4.45
C LYS A 6 -9.72 6.40 5.30
N MET A 7 -8.50 6.83 5.56
CA MET A 7 -7.54 6.12 6.43
C MET A 7 -8.00 5.98 7.89
N LYS A 8 -8.89 6.86 8.37
CA LYS A 8 -9.45 6.74 9.74
C LYS A 8 -10.45 5.60 9.86
N SER A 9 -11.12 5.21 8.78
CA SER A 9 -12.10 4.13 8.76
C SER A 9 -11.50 2.74 8.65
N GLY A 10 -10.21 2.64 8.36
CA GLY A 10 -9.49 1.37 8.18
C GLY A 10 -8.22 1.53 7.37
N VAL A 11 -7.72 0.41 6.82
CA VAL A 11 -6.60 0.44 5.88
C VAL A 11 -7.08 0.89 4.50
N TYR A 12 -6.36 1.83 3.89
CA TYR A 12 -6.59 2.31 2.53
C TYR A 12 -5.78 1.46 1.54
N VAL A 13 -6.45 0.81 0.58
CA VAL A 13 -5.83 -0.15 -0.33
C VAL A 13 -5.76 0.41 -1.74
N ILE A 14 -4.55 0.48 -2.29
CA ILE A 14 -4.22 0.99 -3.62
C ILE A 14 -3.86 -0.19 -4.54
N ALA A 15 -4.64 -0.38 -5.59
CA ALA A 15 -4.33 -1.30 -6.67
C ALA A 15 -3.44 -0.58 -7.70
N GLU A 16 -2.16 -0.95 -7.78
CA GLU A 16 -1.22 -0.41 -8.76
C GLU A 16 -1.35 -1.16 -10.07
N MET A 17 -1.81 -0.48 -11.11
CA MET A 17 -1.93 -1.04 -12.45
C MET A 17 -0.57 -1.12 -13.16
N SER A 18 0.24 -0.06 -13.08
CA SER A 18 1.52 0.02 -13.79
C SER A 18 1.40 -0.42 -15.26
N ALA A 19 2.31 -1.27 -15.76
CA ALA A 19 2.30 -1.77 -17.15
C ALA A 19 1.27 -2.89 -17.43
N ASN A 20 0.50 -3.33 -16.43
CA ASN A 20 -0.41 -4.48 -16.56
C ASN A 20 -1.59 -4.30 -17.53
N HIS A 21 -1.78 -3.09 -18.06
CA HIS A 21 -2.70 -2.85 -19.17
C HIS A 21 -2.20 -3.48 -20.50
N ALA A 22 -0.91 -3.87 -20.61
CA ALA A 22 -0.30 -4.50 -21.78
C ALA A 22 -0.61 -3.73 -23.09
N GLY A 23 -0.49 -2.39 -23.07
CA GLY A 23 -0.72 -1.53 -24.23
C GLY A 23 -2.17 -1.45 -24.73
N LYS A 24 -3.17 -1.88 -23.92
CA LYS A 24 -4.59 -1.90 -24.30
C LYS A 24 -5.44 -1.19 -23.26
N ILE A 25 -6.16 -0.16 -23.67
CA ILE A 25 -7.05 0.60 -22.76
C ILE A 25 -8.19 -0.27 -22.19
N GLU A 26 -8.64 -1.27 -22.96
CA GLU A 26 -9.67 -2.19 -22.51
C GLU A 26 -9.22 -3.04 -21.32
N ASN A 27 -7.94 -3.43 -21.27
CA ASN A 27 -7.37 -4.09 -20.12
C ASN A 27 -7.31 -3.15 -18.91
N ALA A 28 -6.93 -1.90 -19.12
CA ALA A 28 -6.90 -0.88 -18.06
C ALA A 28 -8.30 -0.67 -17.45
N PHE A 29 -9.34 -0.53 -18.27
CA PHE A 29 -10.71 -0.44 -17.80
C PHE A 29 -11.12 -1.67 -16.99
N LYS A 30 -10.76 -2.86 -17.47
CA LYS A 30 -11.07 -4.12 -16.79
C LYS A 30 -10.35 -4.25 -15.45
N ILE A 31 -9.09 -3.82 -15.37
CA ILE A 31 -8.34 -3.76 -14.09
C ILE A 31 -9.07 -2.85 -13.10
N ILE A 32 -9.51 -1.67 -13.52
CA ILE A 32 -10.27 -0.74 -12.67
C ILE A 32 -11.58 -1.38 -12.16
N GLU A 33 -12.33 -2.04 -13.04
CA GLU A 33 -13.58 -2.71 -12.67
C GLU A 33 -13.35 -3.87 -11.68
N GLU A 34 -12.33 -4.68 -11.91
CA GLU A 34 -12.00 -5.80 -11.02
C GLU A 34 -11.43 -5.32 -9.68
N ALA A 35 -10.62 -4.24 -9.67
CA ALA A 35 -10.14 -3.62 -8.44
C ALA A 35 -11.30 -3.07 -7.58
N ALA A 36 -12.30 -2.43 -8.21
CA ALA A 36 -13.51 -1.98 -7.53
C ALA A 36 -14.31 -3.15 -6.94
N LYS A 37 -14.48 -4.25 -7.69
CA LYS A 37 -15.14 -5.48 -7.19
C LYS A 37 -14.37 -6.12 -6.05
N ALA A 38 -13.04 -6.07 -6.08
CA ALA A 38 -12.17 -6.50 -4.99
C ALA A 38 -12.24 -5.56 -3.77
N SER A 39 -12.99 -4.46 -3.87
CA SER A 39 -13.09 -3.44 -2.83
C SER A 39 -11.78 -2.69 -2.56
N ALA A 40 -10.94 -2.47 -3.56
CA ALA A 40 -9.87 -1.49 -3.48
C ALA A 40 -10.45 -0.09 -3.24
N ASP A 41 -9.71 0.76 -2.54
CA ASP A 41 -10.10 2.16 -2.32
C ASP A 41 -9.64 3.05 -3.48
N CYS A 42 -8.56 2.66 -4.16
CA CYS A 42 -7.91 3.45 -5.20
C CYS A 42 -7.30 2.56 -6.28
N VAL A 43 -7.30 3.04 -7.52
CA VAL A 43 -6.45 2.51 -8.59
C VAL A 43 -5.38 3.53 -8.92
N LYS A 44 -4.12 3.07 -8.98
CA LYS A 44 -2.96 3.89 -9.32
C LYS A 44 -2.41 3.53 -10.70
N ILE A 45 -1.97 4.55 -11.42
CA ILE A 45 -1.22 4.47 -12.66
C ILE A 45 0.06 5.28 -12.58
N GLN A 46 0.82 5.35 -13.66
CA GLN A 46 2.06 6.11 -13.75
C GLN A 46 1.97 7.10 -14.92
N THR A 47 2.47 8.32 -14.72
CA THR A 47 2.47 9.38 -15.73
C THR A 47 3.90 9.77 -16.07
N TYR A 48 4.42 9.19 -17.12
CA TYR A 48 5.75 9.48 -17.69
C TYR A 48 5.75 9.19 -19.20
N THR A 49 6.82 9.56 -19.85
CA THR A 49 7.25 9.05 -21.17
C THR A 49 8.67 8.51 -21.04
N ALA A 50 9.13 7.67 -21.95
CA ALA A 50 10.51 7.20 -21.92
C ALA A 50 11.51 8.36 -21.91
N ASP A 51 11.21 9.44 -22.66
CA ASP A 51 12.04 10.66 -22.74
C ASP A 51 12.13 11.44 -21.44
N THR A 52 11.15 11.31 -20.53
CA THR A 52 11.17 12.02 -19.22
C THR A 52 11.88 11.22 -18.13
N LEU A 53 12.13 9.92 -18.35
CA LEU A 53 12.81 9.04 -17.40
C LEU A 53 14.27 8.76 -17.74
N THR A 54 14.59 8.67 -19.04
CA THR A 54 15.91 8.24 -19.50
C THR A 54 16.19 8.75 -20.91
N ILE A 55 17.31 8.35 -21.48
CA ILE A 55 17.69 8.65 -22.87
C ILE A 55 17.69 7.37 -23.70
N ASP A 56 17.42 7.53 -25.01
CA ASP A 56 17.55 6.41 -25.96
C ASP A 56 19.03 6.10 -26.19
N CYS A 57 19.54 5.15 -25.44
CA CYS A 57 20.95 4.79 -25.42
C CYS A 57 21.14 3.28 -25.15
N ASP A 58 22.01 2.67 -25.96
CA ASP A 58 22.34 1.26 -25.83
C ASP A 58 23.67 0.99 -25.10
N ASP A 59 24.32 2.02 -24.56
CA ASP A 59 25.55 1.88 -23.79
C ASP A 59 25.34 1.12 -22.48
N GLU A 60 26.40 0.53 -21.95
CA GLU A 60 26.38 -0.31 -20.73
C GLU A 60 25.57 0.24 -19.54
N PRO A 61 25.63 1.53 -19.15
CA PRO A 61 24.86 2.04 -18.02
C PRO A 61 23.34 2.01 -18.23
N TYR A 62 22.88 1.92 -19.49
CA TYR A 62 21.46 1.96 -19.85
C TYR A 62 20.87 0.59 -20.22
N ARG A 63 21.69 -0.46 -20.20
CA ARG A 63 21.26 -1.84 -20.43
C ARG A 63 20.94 -2.55 -19.12
N ILE A 64 19.78 -3.20 -19.07
CA ILE A 64 19.37 -4.01 -17.93
C ILE A 64 20.02 -5.38 -18.05
N LYS A 65 20.72 -5.84 -17.00
CA LYS A 65 21.36 -7.14 -16.91
C LYS A 65 20.78 -7.94 -15.75
N GLY A 66 20.26 -9.09 -16.09
CA GLY A 66 19.64 -10.00 -15.12
C GLY A 66 18.24 -9.57 -14.67
N GLY A 67 17.56 -10.44 -13.94
CA GLY A 67 16.20 -10.21 -13.47
C GLY A 67 15.14 -10.34 -14.56
N LEU A 68 13.97 -9.77 -14.31
CA LEU A 68 12.79 -9.91 -15.17
C LEU A 68 12.93 -9.20 -16.52
N TRP A 69 13.73 -8.14 -16.59
CA TRP A 69 13.87 -7.28 -17.77
C TRP A 69 15.22 -7.44 -18.46
N ASP A 70 15.88 -8.57 -18.25
CA ASP A 70 17.19 -8.86 -18.88
C ASP A 70 17.11 -8.73 -20.41
N GLY A 71 18.06 -7.98 -20.97
CA GLY A 71 18.14 -7.75 -22.42
C GLY A 71 17.43 -6.47 -22.92
N TYR A 72 16.60 -5.83 -22.11
CA TYR A 72 16.09 -4.48 -22.43
C TYR A 72 17.18 -3.42 -22.17
N ASN A 73 17.07 -2.29 -22.88
CA ASN A 73 17.55 -1.01 -22.34
C ASN A 73 16.40 -0.29 -21.60
N TYR A 74 16.72 0.66 -20.72
CA TYR A 74 15.70 1.36 -19.96
C TYR A 74 14.69 2.09 -20.84
N TYR A 75 15.12 2.69 -21.95
CA TYR A 75 14.25 3.42 -22.85
C TYR A 75 13.20 2.53 -23.51
N GLN A 76 13.60 1.37 -24.00
CA GLN A 76 12.68 0.38 -24.59
C GLN A 76 11.68 -0.14 -23.55
N LEU A 77 12.17 -0.46 -22.34
CA LEU A 77 11.29 -0.90 -21.25
C LEU A 77 10.23 0.16 -20.93
N TYR A 78 10.62 1.41 -20.78
CA TYR A 78 9.70 2.50 -20.48
C TYR A 78 8.75 2.82 -21.63
N GLN A 79 9.17 2.66 -22.89
CA GLN A 79 8.28 2.77 -24.04
C GLN A 79 7.18 1.70 -24.06
N GLU A 80 7.48 0.48 -23.59
CA GLU A 80 6.49 -0.59 -23.50
C GLU A 80 5.58 -0.46 -22.28
N ALA A 81 6.14 0.01 -21.14
CA ALA A 81 5.48 0.01 -19.86
C ALA A 81 4.58 1.23 -19.60
N TYR A 82 4.80 2.38 -20.30
CA TYR A 82 4.11 3.63 -19.99
C TYR A 82 2.60 3.56 -20.23
N THR A 83 1.85 4.30 -19.42
CA THR A 83 0.40 4.51 -19.65
C THR A 83 0.22 5.72 -20.56
N PRO A 84 -0.35 5.57 -21.78
CA PRO A 84 -0.57 6.70 -22.69
C PRO A 84 -1.34 7.84 -22.02
N TRP A 85 -0.84 9.07 -22.14
CA TRP A 85 -1.43 10.23 -21.46
C TRP A 85 -2.86 10.52 -21.93
N GLU A 86 -3.16 10.26 -23.21
CA GLU A 86 -4.50 10.40 -23.79
C GLU A 86 -5.55 9.45 -23.19
N TRP A 87 -5.13 8.41 -22.47
CA TRP A 87 -6.05 7.50 -21.76
C TRP A 87 -6.41 8.03 -20.36
N GLN A 88 -5.55 8.80 -19.74
CA GLN A 88 -5.59 9.02 -18.28
C GLN A 88 -6.86 9.73 -17.82
N GLN A 89 -7.41 10.67 -18.62
CA GLN A 89 -8.72 11.26 -18.32
C GLN A 89 -9.82 10.20 -18.34
N GLN A 90 -9.81 9.31 -19.35
CA GLN A 90 -10.81 8.24 -19.46
C GLN A 90 -10.66 7.22 -18.33
N LEU A 91 -9.44 6.91 -17.88
CA LEU A 91 -9.19 6.03 -16.75
C LEU A 91 -9.68 6.65 -15.44
N LYS A 92 -9.47 7.95 -15.25
CA LYS A 92 -10.01 8.69 -14.11
C LYS A 92 -11.55 8.68 -14.11
N ASP A 93 -12.17 8.97 -15.25
CA ASP A 93 -13.64 8.95 -15.40
C ASP A 93 -14.19 7.54 -15.08
N LYS A 94 -13.48 6.49 -15.50
CA LYS A 94 -13.85 5.10 -15.20
C LYS A 94 -13.72 4.78 -13.71
N CYS A 95 -12.69 5.26 -13.03
CA CYS A 95 -12.56 5.13 -11.56
C CYS A 95 -13.74 5.81 -10.85
N GLU A 96 -14.12 7.02 -11.26
CA GLU A 96 -15.28 7.74 -10.73
C GLU A 96 -16.59 6.97 -10.97
N GLU A 97 -16.79 6.39 -12.17
CA GLU A 97 -17.95 5.57 -12.52
C GLU A 97 -18.12 4.38 -11.57
N VAL A 98 -17.02 3.68 -11.26
CA VAL A 98 -17.07 2.47 -10.40
C VAL A 98 -16.89 2.78 -8.91
N GLY A 99 -16.63 4.03 -8.54
CA GLY A 99 -16.58 4.51 -7.16
C GLY A 99 -15.27 4.24 -6.42
N VAL A 100 -14.14 4.17 -7.15
CA VAL A 100 -12.79 4.12 -6.58
C VAL A 100 -12.03 5.42 -6.86
N ASP A 101 -11.04 5.74 -6.02
CA ASP A 101 -10.20 6.90 -6.25
C ASP A 101 -9.23 6.64 -7.42
N PHE A 102 -8.83 7.71 -8.09
CA PHE A 102 -7.80 7.70 -9.11
C PHE A 102 -6.53 8.36 -8.58
N LEU A 103 -5.40 7.69 -8.74
CA LEU A 103 -4.08 8.18 -8.34
C LEU A 103 -3.08 7.97 -9.48
N SER A 104 -2.13 8.88 -9.61
CA SER A 104 -0.99 8.69 -10.51
C SER A 104 0.32 9.15 -9.88
N THR A 105 1.40 8.51 -10.32
CA THR A 105 2.77 8.91 -10.00
C THR A 105 3.30 9.78 -11.14
N PRO A 106 3.53 11.09 -10.96
CA PRO A 106 4.29 11.91 -11.90
C PRO A 106 5.79 11.68 -11.72
N PHE A 107 6.54 11.66 -12.81
CA PHE A 107 7.99 11.49 -12.78
C PHE A 107 8.73 12.77 -13.20
N ASP A 108 8.01 13.79 -13.61
CA ASP A 108 8.54 15.10 -13.98
C ASP A 108 7.47 16.20 -13.82
N ARG A 109 7.89 17.47 -13.99
CA ARG A 109 6.97 18.61 -13.82
C ARG A 109 5.85 18.67 -14.86
N THR A 110 6.11 18.19 -16.08
CA THR A 110 5.07 18.18 -17.12
C THR A 110 3.97 17.19 -16.81
N ALA A 111 4.33 16.04 -16.20
CA ALA A 111 3.39 15.07 -15.69
C ALA A 111 2.55 15.64 -14.52
N VAL A 112 3.16 16.41 -13.61
CA VAL A 112 2.43 17.10 -12.54
C VAL A 112 1.42 18.08 -13.12
N ASP A 113 1.81 18.89 -14.10
CA ASP A 113 0.92 19.88 -14.72
C ASP A 113 -0.21 19.22 -15.53
N PHE A 114 0.08 18.11 -16.20
CA PHE A 114 -0.93 17.31 -16.87
C PHE A 114 -1.96 16.76 -15.88
N LEU A 115 -1.50 16.17 -14.77
CA LEU A 115 -2.36 15.63 -13.73
C LEU A 115 -3.21 16.71 -13.04
N GLU A 116 -2.67 17.92 -12.86
CA GLU A 116 -3.48 19.07 -12.43
C GLU A 116 -4.58 19.38 -13.44
N GLY A 117 -4.26 19.32 -14.74
CA GLY A 117 -5.21 19.57 -15.83
C GLY A 117 -6.39 18.60 -15.85
N ILE A 118 -6.19 17.32 -15.49
CA ILE A 118 -7.27 16.33 -15.37
C ILE A 118 -7.90 16.30 -13.97
N GLY A 119 -7.45 17.16 -13.04
CA GLY A 119 -8.06 17.32 -11.72
C GLY A 119 -7.77 16.14 -10.77
N ILE A 120 -6.50 15.69 -10.67
CA ILE A 120 -6.10 14.71 -9.65
C ILE A 120 -6.32 15.25 -8.24
N GLU A 121 -6.68 14.42 -7.29
CA GLU A 121 -6.97 14.83 -5.90
C GLU A 121 -5.76 14.71 -4.97
N PHE A 122 -4.82 13.81 -5.24
CA PHE A 122 -3.60 13.58 -4.47
C PHE A 122 -2.52 12.95 -5.37
N TYR A 123 -1.27 13.01 -4.94
CA TYR A 123 -0.12 12.59 -5.72
C TYR A 123 0.62 11.43 -5.11
N LYS A 124 1.28 10.62 -5.95
CA LYS A 124 2.27 9.63 -5.54
C LYS A 124 3.67 10.07 -5.98
N ILE A 125 4.65 9.90 -5.10
CA ILE A 125 6.09 9.93 -5.45
C ILE A 125 6.63 8.53 -5.28
N ALA A 126 7.25 7.97 -6.30
CA ALA A 126 7.82 6.63 -6.24
C ALA A 126 9.18 6.65 -5.49
N SER A 127 9.69 5.46 -5.14
CA SER A 127 10.89 5.34 -4.31
C SER A 127 12.13 5.93 -4.95
N PHE A 128 12.27 5.80 -6.27
CA PHE A 128 13.42 6.32 -7.02
C PHE A 128 13.43 7.85 -7.10
N GLU A 129 12.26 8.48 -7.02
CA GLU A 129 12.06 9.94 -7.08
C GLU A 129 12.07 10.59 -5.70
N LEU A 130 12.23 9.82 -4.61
CA LEU A 130 12.24 10.39 -3.25
C LEU A 130 13.40 11.39 -3.03
N VAL A 131 14.48 11.24 -3.78
CA VAL A 131 15.64 12.13 -3.76
C VAL A 131 15.56 13.28 -4.78
N ASP A 132 14.53 13.31 -5.63
CA ASP A 132 14.26 14.45 -6.53
C ASP A 132 13.53 15.56 -5.78
N ILE A 133 14.28 16.28 -4.95
CA ILE A 133 13.76 17.39 -4.16
C ILE A 133 13.06 18.47 -5.01
N PRO A 134 13.58 18.87 -6.20
CA PRO A 134 12.87 19.79 -7.08
C PRO A 134 11.50 19.31 -7.55
N LEU A 135 11.33 18.01 -7.84
CA LEU A 135 10.04 17.42 -8.21
C LEU A 135 9.10 17.39 -7.01
N ILE A 136 9.60 17.00 -5.83
CA ILE A 136 8.82 16.95 -4.58
C ILE A 136 8.31 18.35 -4.23
N GLU A 137 9.17 19.39 -4.25
CA GLU A 137 8.77 20.78 -3.99
C GLU A 137 7.72 21.28 -4.99
N TYR A 138 7.92 20.97 -6.28
CA TYR A 138 6.97 21.36 -7.31
C TYR A 138 5.59 20.73 -7.10
N THR A 139 5.56 19.45 -6.80
CA THR A 139 4.34 18.69 -6.53
C THR A 139 3.66 19.15 -5.23
N ALA A 140 4.45 19.32 -4.15
CA ALA A 140 3.95 19.81 -2.86
C ALA A 140 3.34 21.20 -2.94
N GLY A 141 3.91 22.06 -3.81
CA GLY A 141 3.39 23.43 -4.08
C GLY A 141 1.98 23.45 -4.68
N LYS A 142 1.47 22.32 -5.19
CA LYS A 142 0.06 22.21 -5.63
C LYS A 142 -0.92 22.12 -4.44
N GLY A 143 -0.44 21.91 -3.20
CA GLY A 143 -1.23 21.94 -1.97
C GLY A 143 -2.14 20.74 -1.75
N LYS A 144 -1.93 19.65 -2.50
CA LYS A 144 -2.69 18.39 -2.39
C LYS A 144 -1.96 17.35 -1.55
N PRO A 145 -2.66 16.36 -0.96
CA PRO A 145 -2.02 15.26 -0.25
C PRO A 145 -1.01 14.51 -1.12
N MET A 146 0.06 14.04 -0.51
CA MET A 146 1.13 13.30 -1.18
C MET A 146 1.37 11.96 -0.47
N ILE A 147 1.53 10.90 -1.23
CA ILE A 147 1.97 9.59 -0.77
C ILE A 147 3.38 9.37 -1.33
N MET A 148 4.37 9.14 -0.47
CA MET A 148 5.76 8.98 -0.91
C MET A 148 6.30 7.61 -0.47
N SER A 149 6.79 6.80 -1.42
CA SER A 149 7.47 5.54 -1.13
C SER A 149 8.94 5.78 -0.77
N CYS A 150 9.46 5.02 0.21
CA CYS A 150 10.78 5.22 0.82
C CYS A 150 11.71 4.01 0.59
N GLY A 151 11.57 3.31 -0.54
CA GLY A 151 12.51 2.24 -0.90
C GLY A 151 13.91 2.80 -1.11
N MET A 152 14.93 2.07 -0.62
CA MET A 152 16.36 2.41 -0.75
C MET A 152 16.79 3.70 -0.02
N ALA A 153 15.85 4.49 0.50
CA ALA A 153 16.16 5.78 1.13
C ALA A 153 16.74 5.62 2.54
N SER A 154 17.70 6.48 2.85
CA SER A 154 18.17 6.69 4.22
C SER A 154 17.18 7.52 5.05
N GLU A 155 17.39 7.55 6.36
CA GLU A 155 16.60 8.39 7.27
C GLU A 155 16.71 9.88 6.91
N GLU A 156 17.90 10.32 6.53
CA GLU A 156 18.19 11.70 6.16
C GLU A 156 17.48 12.09 4.86
N GLU A 157 17.44 11.20 3.86
CA GLU A 157 16.76 11.43 2.60
C GLU A 157 15.24 11.52 2.79
N ILE A 158 14.66 10.67 3.63
CA ILE A 158 13.22 10.75 4.00
C ILE A 158 12.94 12.07 4.72
N ALA A 159 13.78 12.47 5.67
CA ALA A 159 13.62 13.73 6.39
C ALA A 159 13.71 14.94 5.46
N GLU A 160 14.63 14.92 4.48
CA GLU A 160 14.78 15.99 3.48
C GLU A 160 13.57 16.07 2.55
N ALA A 161 13.03 14.93 2.08
CA ALA A 161 11.81 14.89 1.28
C ALA A 161 10.60 15.50 2.03
N LEU A 162 10.45 15.18 3.32
CA LEU A 162 9.42 15.78 4.18
C LEU A 162 9.65 17.27 4.40
N ALA A 163 10.91 17.69 4.59
CA ALA A 163 11.25 19.10 4.71
C ALA A 163 10.95 19.87 3.41
N ALA A 164 11.17 19.25 2.25
CA ALA A 164 10.81 19.81 0.95
C ALA A 164 9.29 20.08 0.85
N CYS A 165 8.45 19.15 1.28
CA CYS A 165 7.01 19.35 1.34
C CYS A 165 6.64 20.52 2.28
N ARG A 166 7.23 20.56 3.47
CA ARG A 166 6.97 21.61 4.48
C ARG A 166 7.42 23.01 3.99
N ARG A 167 8.53 23.11 3.22
CA ARG A 167 8.96 24.38 2.60
C ARG A 167 7.89 24.98 1.65
N GLN A 168 7.03 24.13 1.08
CA GLN A 168 5.90 24.52 0.25
C GLN A 168 4.58 24.68 1.04
N GLY A 169 4.63 24.58 2.37
CA GLY A 169 3.45 24.67 3.23
C GLY A 169 2.55 23.42 3.18
N ASN A 170 3.04 22.30 2.65
CA ASN A 170 2.29 21.06 2.55
C ASN A 170 2.72 20.06 3.65
N GLU A 171 1.83 19.82 4.60
CA GLU A 171 2.02 18.84 5.69
C GLU A 171 1.21 17.55 5.45
N GLN A 172 0.48 17.47 4.33
CA GLN A 172 -0.39 16.34 4.02
C GLN A 172 0.41 15.23 3.33
N VAL A 173 1.26 14.57 4.06
CA VAL A 173 2.16 13.52 3.54
C VAL A 173 1.90 12.19 4.23
N VAL A 174 1.87 11.12 3.45
CA VAL A 174 1.87 9.71 3.89
C VAL A 174 3.17 9.06 3.39
N LEU A 175 3.89 8.35 4.24
CA LEU A 175 5.07 7.59 3.84
C LEU A 175 4.73 6.12 3.65
N LEU A 176 5.27 5.48 2.62
CA LEU A 176 5.18 4.04 2.45
C LEU A 176 6.55 3.40 2.61
N LYS A 177 6.70 2.52 3.62
CA LYS A 177 7.80 1.57 3.62
C LYS A 177 7.75 0.80 2.30
N CYS A 178 8.91 0.59 1.70
CA CYS A 178 9.01 -0.14 0.44
C CYS A 178 10.31 -0.95 0.41
N CYS A 179 10.28 -2.11 -0.24
CA CYS A 179 11.44 -2.86 -0.70
C CYS A 179 11.41 -2.83 -2.24
N SER A 180 12.37 -2.12 -2.85
CA SER A 180 12.41 -1.89 -4.30
C SER A 180 13.10 -3.04 -5.04
N GLN A 181 12.67 -4.27 -4.78
CA GLN A 181 12.99 -5.50 -5.50
C GLN A 181 11.71 -6.05 -6.14
N TYR A 182 11.81 -6.67 -7.31
CA TYR A 182 10.67 -7.12 -8.12
C TYR A 182 10.86 -8.57 -8.59
N PRO A 183 10.33 -9.60 -7.87
CA PRO A 183 9.64 -9.52 -6.57
C PRO A 183 10.60 -9.33 -5.39
N ALA A 184 10.08 -8.71 -4.31
CA ALA A 184 10.80 -8.58 -3.05
C ALA A 184 10.79 -9.91 -2.27
N GLN A 185 11.92 -10.25 -1.65
CA GLN A 185 12.01 -11.41 -0.75
C GLN A 185 11.51 -11.05 0.64
N TYR A 186 10.91 -11.99 1.34
CA TYR A 186 10.32 -11.74 2.67
C TYR A 186 11.35 -11.26 3.70
N GLU A 187 12.57 -11.79 3.65
CA GLU A 187 13.67 -11.41 4.56
C GLU A 187 14.13 -9.96 4.38
N ASP A 188 13.89 -9.37 3.20
CA ASP A 188 14.29 -8.00 2.87
C ASP A 188 13.18 -6.96 3.17
N MET A 189 11.96 -7.40 3.47
CA MET A 189 10.81 -6.50 3.67
C MET A 189 10.96 -5.59 4.89
N ASN A 190 11.54 -6.07 5.98
CA ASN A 190 11.80 -5.31 7.21
C ASN A 190 10.64 -4.38 7.63
N VAL A 191 9.42 -4.89 7.62
CA VAL A 191 8.20 -4.09 7.93
C VAL A 191 8.13 -3.62 9.40
N SER A 192 8.98 -4.17 10.27
CA SER A 192 9.12 -3.71 11.67
C SER A 192 9.54 -2.24 11.80
N VAL A 193 10.04 -1.63 10.73
CA VAL A 193 10.37 -0.19 10.70
C VAL A 193 9.12 0.71 10.67
N ILE A 194 7.94 0.19 10.31
CA ILE A 194 6.69 0.98 10.16
C ILE A 194 6.33 1.78 11.42
N PRO A 195 6.28 1.18 12.63
CA PRO A 195 6.02 1.96 13.84
C PRO A 195 7.10 2.99 14.14
N ASP A 196 8.39 2.70 13.91
CA ASP A 196 9.48 3.65 14.07
C ASP A 196 9.36 4.83 13.10
N MET A 197 9.07 4.58 11.82
CA MET A 197 8.82 5.65 10.84
C MET A 197 7.69 6.57 11.28
N LYS A 198 6.60 6.00 11.80
CA LYS A 198 5.46 6.77 12.29
C LYS A 198 5.83 7.68 13.47
N GLU A 199 6.57 7.15 14.44
CA GLU A 199 7.02 7.91 15.61
C GLU A 199 8.04 8.98 15.22
N ARG A 200 9.04 8.61 14.42
CA ARG A 200 10.17 9.45 14.03
C ARG A 200 9.77 10.62 13.13
N PHE A 201 8.95 10.37 12.12
CA PHE A 201 8.58 11.38 11.12
C PHE A 201 7.25 12.09 11.42
N GLY A 202 6.43 11.55 12.32
CA GLY A 202 5.18 12.16 12.76
C GLY A 202 4.09 12.22 11.69
N VAL A 203 4.14 11.33 10.68
CA VAL A 203 3.17 11.24 9.58
C VAL A 203 2.56 9.84 9.51
N PRO A 204 1.39 9.66 8.88
CA PRO A 204 0.86 8.33 8.59
C PRO A 204 1.83 7.49 7.76
N VAL A 205 1.88 6.18 8.03
CA VAL A 205 2.77 5.24 7.34
C VAL A 205 1.99 4.07 6.79
N GLY A 206 2.41 3.57 5.64
CA GLY A 206 1.89 2.38 4.97
C GLY A 206 3.01 1.49 4.42
N LEU A 207 2.62 0.57 3.54
CA LEU A 207 3.51 -0.32 2.80
C LEU A 207 3.23 -0.21 1.30
N SER A 208 4.28 -0.08 0.49
CA SER A 208 4.28 -0.36 -0.94
C SER A 208 4.95 -1.71 -1.13
N ASP A 209 4.15 -2.72 -1.46
CA ASP A 209 4.57 -4.12 -1.42
C ASP A 209 4.82 -4.71 -2.80
N HIS A 210 6.02 -5.26 -2.99
CA HIS A 210 6.45 -5.98 -4.18
C HIS A 210 6.72 -7.47 -3.91
N SER A 211 6.41 -7.96 -2.69
CA SER A 211 6.53 -9.38 -2.37
C SER A 211 5.41 -10.21 -2.99
N MET A 212 5.62 -11.50 -3.11
CA MET A 212 4.57 -12.41 -3.58
C MET A 212 3.57 -12.74 -2.45
N GLY A 213 2.27 -12.79 -2.80
CA GLY A 213 1.22 -13.08 -1.84
C GLY A 213 0.89 -11.88 -0.92
N SER A 214 0.11 -12.12 0.14
CA SER A 214 -0.48 -11.09 1.02
C SER A 214 0.12 -11.02 2.43
N LEU A 215 1.10 -11.88 2.74
CA LEU A 215 1.58 -12.02 4.12
C LEU A 215 2.26 -10.75 4.63
N ALA A 216 3.07 -10.10 3.79
CA ALA A 216 3.74 -8.84 4.14
C ALA A 216 2.72 -7.72 4.44
N ASP A 217 1.64 -7.65 3.67
CA ASP A 217 0.56 -6.68 3.83
C ASP A 217 -0.15 -6.84 5.18
N VAL A 218 -0.51 -8.09 5.54
CA VAL A 218 -1.16 -8.42 6.82
C VAL A 218 -0.26 -8.08 8.01
N VAL A 219 1.05 -8.42 7.92
CA VAL A 219 2.02 -8.08 8.97
C VAL A 219 2.19 -6.57 9.09
N ALA A 220 2.31 -5.84 7.97
CA ALA A 220 2.43 -4.39 7.97
C ALA A 220 1.23 -3.70 8.63
N VAL A 221 0.00 -4.14 8.31
CA VAL A 221 -1.22 -3.61 8.92
C VAL A 221 -1.26 -3.91 10.43
N SER A 222 -0.83 -5.09 10.84
CA SER A 222 -0.72 -5.47 12.25
C SER A 222 0.25 -4.54 13.00
N LEU A 223 1.32 -4.10 12.34
CA LEU A 223 2.31 -3.14 12.86
C LEU A 223 1.87 -1.67 12.75
N GLY A 224 0.73 -1.38 12.13
CA GLY A 224 0.15 -0.04 12.10
C GLY A 224 0.18 0.66 10.76
N ALA A 225 0.48 -0.05 9.66
CA ALA A 225 0.29 0.48 8.32
C ALA A 225 -1.15 0.89 8.09
N GLN A 226 -1.34 2.08 7.51
CA GLN A 226 -2.65 2.67 7.21
C GLN A 226 -2.95 2.69 5.71
N VAL A 227 -1.95 2.45 4.88
CA VAL A 227 -2.04 2.35 3.42
C VAL A 227 -1.30 1.10 2.97
N ILE A 228 -1.89 0.35 2.06
CA ILE A 228 -1.26 -0.77 1.34
C ILE A 228 -1.32 -0.46 -0.15
N GLU A 229 -0.19 -0.52 -0.84
CA GLU A 229 -0.09 -0.41 -2.29
C GLU A 229 0.47 -1.72 -2.84
N LYS A 230 -0.22 -2.32 -3.81
CA LYS A 230 0.12 -3.62 -4.41
C LYS A 230 -0.07 -3.59 -5.91
N HIS A 231 0.91 -4.09 -6.67
CA HIS A 231 0.77 -4.30 -8.12
C HIS A 231 -0.26 -5.38 -8.42
N VAL A 232 -1.13 -5.12 -9.40
CA VAL A 232 -2.22 -6.02 -9.77
C VAL A 232 -2.27 -6.26 -11.27
N CYS A 233 -2.61 -7.49 -11.67
CA CYS A 233 -2.83 -7.86 -13.05
C CYS A 233 -4.14 -8.65 -13.23
N LEU A 234 -4.65 -8.70 -14.45
CA LEU A 234 -5.82 -9.54 -14.77
C LEU A 234 -5.46 -11.02 -14.77
N SER A 235 -4.31 -11.36 -15.32
CA SER A 235 -3.77 -12.72 -15.40
C SER A 235 -2.30 -12.65 -15.79
N HIS A 236 -1.49 -13.56 -15.25
CA HIS A 236 -0.10 -13.75 -15.65
C HIS A 236 0.06 -14.26 -17.10
N GLU A 237 -1.02 -14.74 -17.74
CA GLU A 237 -1.03 -15.11 -19.15
C GLU A 237 -1.00 -13.90 -20.10
N ILE A 238 -1.28 -12.69 -19.59
CA ILE A 238 -1.16 -11.45 -20.35
C ILE A 238 0.25 -10.90 -20.16
N GLU A 239 1.11 -11.25 -21.13
CA GLU A 239 2.51 -10.82 -21.08
C GLU A 239 2.64 -9.30 -21.09
N ASN A 240 3.40 -8.78 -20.12
CA ASN A 240 3.81 -7.40 -20.01
C ASN A 240 4.96 -7.29 -18.99
N PRO A 241 5.67 -6.15 -18.92
CA PRO A 241 6.85 -6.02 -18.05
C PRO A 241 6.63 -6.32 -16.57
N ASP A 242 5.39 -6.14 -16.04
CA ASP A 242 5.11 -6.21 -14.60
C ASP A 242 4.28 -7.44 -14.20
N ALA A 243 3.80 -8.24 -15.16
CA ALA A 243 2.89 -9.35 -14.88
C ALA A 243 3.46 -10.35 -13.86
N ALA A 244 4.75 -10.68 -13.98
CA ALA A 244 5.38 -11.76 -13.23
C ALA A 244 5.40 -11.55 -11.71
N PHE A 245 5.41 -10.31 -11.22
CA PHE A 245 5.40 -10.00 -9.79
C PHE A 245 4.09 -9.37 -9.32
N SER A 246 3.17 -9.08 -10.23
CA SER A 246 1.86 -8.51 -9.92
C SER A 246 0.91 -9.57 -9.37
N MET A 247 0.00 -9.18 -8.49
CA MET A 247 -0.99 -10.07 -7.92
C MET A 247 -2.20 -10.18 -8.86
N GLU A 248 -2.66 -11.40 -9.15
CA GLU A 248 -3.91 -11.57 -9.89
C GLU A 248 -5.12 -11.10 -9.09
N MET A 249 -6.15 -10.58 -9.75
CA MET A 249 -7.30 -9.93 -9.11
C MET A 249 -8.03 -10.79 -8.09
N LYS A 250 -8.07 -12.12 -8.28
CA LYS A 250 -8.67 -13.05 -7.31
C LYS A 250 -7.91 -13.04 -5.97
N ASP A 251 -6.59 -13.11 -6.03
CA ASP A 251 -5.74 -13.12 -4.85
C ASP A 251 -5.68 -11.73 -4.21
N PHE A 252 -5.73 -10.68 -5.03
CA PHE A 252 -5.85 -9.30 -4.56
C PHE A 252 -7.15 -9.07 -3.76
N ALA A 253 -8.30 -9.59 -4.23
CA ALA A 253 -9.55 -9.51 -3.49
C ALA A 253 -9.47 -10.21 -2.13
N GLN A 254 -8.78 -11.35 -2.05
CA GLN A 254 -8.53 -12.04 -0.78
C GLN A 254 -7.60 -11.21 0.12
N MET A 255 -6.53 -10.64 -0.44
CA MET A 255 -5.60 -9.77 0.30
C MET A 255 -6.34 -8.54 0.89
N VAL A 256 -7.20 -7.87 0.11
CA VAL A 256 -8.01 -6.74 0.61
C VAL A 256 -8.86 -7.16 1.82
N GLN A 257 -9.49 -8.34 1.75
CA GLN A 257 -10.26 -8.88 2.87
C GLN A 257 -9.38 -9.18 4.08
N ASP A 258 -8.20 -9.78 3.87
CA ASP A 258 -7.28 -10.17 4.93
C ASP A 258 -6.70 -8.96 5.67
N VAL A 259 -6.30 -7.91 4.95
CA VAL A 259 -5.77 -6.68 5.60
C VAL A 259 -6.86 -5.93 6.37
N ARG A 260 -8.11 -5.94 5.90
CA ARG A 260 -9.24 -5.38 6.65
C ARG A 260 -9.57 -6.19 7.90
N ASN A 261 -9.55 -7.51 7.79
CA ASN A 261 -9.69 -8.40 8.94
C ASN A 261 -8.55 -8.21 9.94
N ALA A 262 -7.31 -8.02 9.47
CA ALA A 262 -6.17 -7.73 10.35
C ALA A 262 -6.37 -6.44 11.15
N CYS A 263 -6.96 -5.40 10.57
CA CYS A 263 -7.35 -4.17 11.31
C CYS A 263 -8.33 -4.48 12.45
N LEU A 264 -9.34 -5.33 12.20
CA LEU A 264 -10.32 -5.72 13.20
C LEU A 264 -9.69 -6.58 14.29
N ILE A 265 -8.87 -7.58 13.91
CA ILE A 265 -8.16 -8.49 14.82
C ILE A 265 -7.20 -7.73 15.74
N LYS A 266 -6.49 -6.75 15.19
CA LYS A 266 -5.55 -5.92 15.95
C LYS A 266 -6.22 -5.24 17.15
N GLY A 267 -7.45 -4.76 17.01
CA GLY A 267 -8.22 -4.13 18.08
C GLY A 267 -7.46 -3.01 18.79
N ARG A 268 -7.63 -2.95 20.12
CA ARG A 268 -6.92 -2.02 21.02
C ARG A 268 -6.33 -2.79 22.21
N PRO A 269 -5.22 -2.34 22.81
CA PRO A 269 -4.68 -2.97 24.02
C PRO A 269 -5.66 -2.73 25.19
N THR A 270 -6.40 -3.79 25.56
CA THR A 270 -7.36 -3.79 26.66
C THR A 270 -7.45 -5.18 27.29
N TYR A 271 -7.76 -5.21 28.60
CA TYR A 271 -8.09 -6.44 29.34
C TYR A 271 -9.60 -6.50 29.65
N GLU A 272 -10.38 -5.56 29.12
CA GLU A 272 -11.84 -5.58 29.25
C GLU A 272 -12.41 -6.76 28.47
N LEU A 273 -13.38 -7.46 29.07
CA LEU A 273 -14.08 -8.55 28.40
C LEU A 273 -14.98 -7.98 27.29
N THR A 274 -14.96 -8.64 26.16
CA THR A 274 -15.95 -8.40 25.11
C THR A 274 -17.34 -8.84 25.58
N GLU A 275 -18.40 -8.32 24.96
CA GLU A 275 -19.78 -8.72 25.31
C GLU A 275 -19.97 -10.24 25.14
N HIS A 276 -19.37 -10.82 24.09
CA HIS A 276 -19.43 -12.27 23.84
C HIS A 276 -18.69 -13.09 24.90
N GLU A 277 -17.58 -12.59 25.45
CA GLU A 277 -16.84 -13.27 26.51
C GLU A 277 -17.54 -13.21 27.87
N LYS A 278 -18.36 -12.16 28.12
CA LYS A 278 -19.14 -12.06 29.37
C LYS A 278 -20.05 -13.26 29.57
N ASP A 279 -20.68 -13.75 28.50
CA ASP A 279 -21.53 -14.94 28.55
C ASP A 279 -20.76 -16.21 28.92
N SER A 280 -19.47 -16.26 28.63
CA SER A 280 -18.61 -17.39 28.91
C SER A 280 -18.14 -17.45 30.39
N LEU A 281 -18.31 -16.36 31.15
CA LEU A 281 -17.95 -16.31 32.58
C LEU A 281 -18.64 -17.40 33.39
N LYS A 282 -19.87 -17.77 33.03
CA LYS A 282 -20.63 -18.84 33.70
C LYS A 282 -19.98 -20.23 33.64
N TYR A 283 -19.02 -20.41 32.72
CA TYR A 283 -18.29 -21.68 32.58
C TYR A 283 -16.99 -21.71 33.38
N ARG A 284 -16.63 -20.63 34.08
CA ARG A 284 -15.47 -20.64 34.97
C ARG A 284 -15.67 -21.64 36.08
N ARG A 285 -14.63 -22.40 36.39
CA ARG A 285 -14.66 -23.35 37.53
C ARG A 285 -14.89 -22.59 38.83
N SER A 286 -15.71 -23.20 39.72
CA SER A 286 -15.98 -22.71 41.05
C SER A 286 -15.71 -23.83 42.05
N LEU A 287 -15.31 -23.45 43.23
CA LEU A 287 -15.23 -24.42 44.34
C LEU A 287 -16.65 -24.79 44.77
N VAL A 288 -16.96 -26.08 44.71
CA VAL A 288 -18.28 -26.60 45.05
C VAL A 288 -18.11 -27.65 46.15
N ALA A 289 -18.85 -27.51 47.23
CA ALA A 289 -18.90 -28.54 48.25
C ALA A 289 -19.54 -29.80 47.70
N VAL A 290 -18.84 -30.91 47.78
CA VAL A 290 -19.29 -32.23 47.27
C VAL A 290 -19.77 -33.17 48.34
N LYS A 291 -19.67 -32.74 49.63
CA LYS A 291 -20.19 -33.42 50.83
C LYS A 291 -20.73 -32.41 51.81
N PRO A 292 -21.65 -32.79 52.70
CA PRO A 292 -22.02 -31.93 53.85
C PRO A 292 -20.78 -31.58 54.67
N ILE A 293 -20.67 -30.32 55.07
CA ILE A 293 -19.59 -29.81 55.92
C ILE A 293 -20.21 -29.33 57.24
N ALA A 294 -19.71 -29.86 58.35
CA ALA A 294 -20.19 -29.50 59.67
C ALA A 294 -19.62 -28.14 60.13
N GLU A 295 -20.31 -27.49 61.05
CA GLU A 295 -19.81 -26.28 61.69
C GLU A 295 -18.49 -26.52 62.44
N GLY A 296 -17.44 -25.75 62.14
CA GLY A 296 -16.10 -25.93 62.69
C GLY A 296 -15.24 -26.98 61.99
N GLU A 297 -15.75 -27.69 60.96
CA GLU A 297 -14.97 -28.61 60.17
C GLU A 297 -14.00 -27.87 59.23
N LEU A 298 -12.75 -28.32 59.23
CA LEU A 298 -11.74 -27.74 58.33
C LEU A 298 -11.97 -28.21 56.89
N PHE A 299 -11.90 -27.23 55.93
CA PHE A 299 -11.97 -27.54 54.50
C PHE A 299 -10.77 -28.39 54.07
N THR A 300 -11.06 -29.55 53.50
CA THR A 300 -10.06 -30.43 52.90
C THR A 300 -10.41 -30.70 51.46
N CYS A 301 -9.44 -31.11 50.65
CA CYS A 301 -9.64 -31.46 49.22
C CYS A 301 -10.67 -32.61 48.99
N LEU A 302 -11.12 -33.30 50.05
CA LEU A 302 -12.17 -34.31 49.98
C LEU A 302 -13.59 -33.77 50.12
N LEU A 303 -13.72 -32.50 50.51
CA LEU A 303 -15.00 -31.83 50.77
C LEU A 303 -15.45 -30.93 49.61
N TYR A 304 -14.54 -30.56 48.70
CA TYR A 304 -14.83 -29.73 47.57
C TYR A 304 -14.09 -30.15 46.31
N THR A 305 -14.57 -29.67 45.17
CA THR A 305 -13.91 -29.78 43.85
C THR A 305 -13.95 -28.46 43.13
N SER A 306 -13.04 -28.25 42.19
CA SER A 306 -12.96 -27.09 41.34
C SER A 306 -13.16 -27.45 39.88
#